data_7fe2dec69a0348455dff2f576d740db7
#
_entry.id   7fe2dec69a0348455dff2f576d740db7
#
_cell.length_a   1.000
_cell.length_b   1.000
_cell.length_c   1.000
_cell.angle_alpha   90.00
_cell.angle_beta   90.00
_cell.angle_gamma   90.00
#
_symmetry.space_group_name_H-M   'P 1'
#
loop_
_entity.id
_entity.type
_entity.pdbx_description
1 polymer ?
#
loop_
_entity_poly.entity_id
_entity_poly.type
_entity_poly.pdbx_seq_one_letter_code
_entity_poly.pdbx_strand_id
1 'polypeptide(L)'
;MVNRRMGNRSITSLRSRRRQTTVSHSRAGLNTDSRNPCRTASRSNTDNDSSSAYDEGKKKLKTFKQDSDKLAAMKAVKKDKDVKEKYETFEQDRAKYERYMNDLAQTMPALMKMTHTCTKLPKFDSADMSSYYRDLSKALESCAVDAGDLAKVPIKSYAEYGADMQESVSKKKDIVDQMADLNLNDIEYGSADYEKLQDLHAKMSDIDSPTLDQSDLQKAAKEADLSGSLKDLETTLSEKIK
;
A
#
# COMPACT_ATOMS: atom_id res chain seq x y z
N MET A 1 -2.48 51.07 49.19
CA MET A 1 -2.70 50.64 50.60
C MET A 1 -2.59 49.13 50.66
N VAL A 2 -1.57 48.72 51.37
CA VAL A 2 -1.50 47.59 52.31
C VAL A 2 -1.58 46.21 51.72
N ASN A 3 -0.47 45.54 51.48
CA ASN A 3 0.45 44.85 52.41
C ASN A 3 0.12 43.38 52.68
N ARG A 4 1.14 42.54 52.41
CA ARG A 4 1.66 41.43 53.26
C ARG A 4 0.92 40.08 53.15
N ARG A 5 1.53 38.95 53.18
CA ARG A 5 2.88 38.43 53.50
C ARG A 5 2.88 36.95 53.12
N MET A 6 3.94 36.47 52.52
CA MET A 6 4.84 35.39 52.99
C MET A 6 4.25 34.18 53.70
N GLY A 7 4.61 33.01 53.22
CA GLY A 7 4.48 31.72 53.89
C GLY A 7 5.36 30.66 53.24
N ASN A 8 6.63 30.69 53.56
CA ASN A 8 7.61 29.60 53.38
C ASN A 8 7.27 28.38 54.25
N ARG A 9 7.55 27.19 53.79
CA ARG A 9 8.15 26.01 54.51
C ARG A 9 8.13 24.83 53.56
N SER A 10 9.28 24.41 53.09
CA SER A 10 10.33 23.56 53.73
C SER A 10 10.04 22.07 53.62
N ILE A 11 10.81 21.42 52.80
CA ILE A 11 11.72 20.26 53.02
C ILE A 11 11.09 18.99 53.58
N THR A 12 11.19 17.93 52.80
CA THR A 12 11.74 16.62 53.23
C THR A 12 12.06 15.77 51.98
N SER A 13 13.25 15.68 51.63
CA SER A 13 14.24 14.61 51.64
C SER A 13 13.69 13.17 51.77
N LEU A 14 13.81 12.39 50.71
CA LEU A 14 14.02 10.95 50.84
C LEU A 14 15.02 10.48 49.77
N ARG A 15 16.14 10.07 50.31
CA ARG A 15 17.28 9.37 49.68
C ARG A 15 16.88 7.99 49.19
N SER A 16 17.68 7.53 48.23
CA SER A 16 18.08 6.13 48.01
C SER A 16 17.43 5.46 46.82
N ARG A 17 18.12 5.06 45.82
CA ARG A 17 19.23 4.13 45.70
C ARG A 17 19.87 4.23 44.31
N ARG A 18 21.15 4.49 44.27
CA ARG A 18 22.03 4.23 43.13
C ARG A 18 21.99 2.72 42.84
N ARG A 19 21.64 2.33 41.63
CA ARG A 19 22.19 1.12 40.99
C ARG A 19 23.02 1.59 39.82
N GLN A 20 24.30 1.45 39.96
CA GLN A 20 25.28 1.51 38.90
C GLN A 20 25.07 0.30 38.02
N THR A 21 24.62 0.50 36.80
CA THR A 21 24.80 -0.45 35.71
C THR A 21 25.87 0.08 34.79
N THR A 22 26.97 -0.62 34.80
CA THR A 22 28.12 -0.47 33.91
C THR A 22 27.65 -0.48 32.47
N VAL A 23 27.76 0.65 31.78
CA VAL A 23 27.54 0.76 30.35
C VAL A 23 28.85 0.41 29.65
N SER A 24 28.89 -0.77 29.07
CA SER A 24 29.93 -1.21 28.14
C SER A 24 29.91 -0.30 26.91
N HIS A 25 31.00 0.40 26.66
CA HIS A 25 31.22 1.17 25.44
C HIS A 25 31.45 0.21 24.27
N SER A 26 30.39 -0.12 23.57
CA SER A 26 30.53 -0.65 22.22
C SER A 26 30.51 0.53 21.25
N ARG A 27 31.66 0.80 20.66
CA ARG A 27 31.81 1.68 19.49
C ARG A 27 30.98 1.07 18.34
N ALA A 28 29.75 1.53 18.18
CA ALA A 28 28.99 1.31 16.95
C ALA A 28 29.35 2.39 15.97
N GLY A 29 30.02 2.00 14.87
CA GLY A 29 30.29 2.86 13.74
C GLY A 29 28.99 3.46 13.20
N LEU A 30 28.99 4.76 12.98
CA LEU A 30 27.94 5.48 12.26
C LEU A 30 27.90 4.97 10.81
N ASN A 31 27.02 4.01 10.56
CA ASN A 31 26.58 3.71 9.21
C ASN A 31 25.42 4.65 8.87
N THR A 32 25.74 5.76 8.21
CA THR A 32 24.80 6.66 7.56
C THR A 32 24.27 6.01 6.28
N ASP A 33 23.31 5.08 6.41
CA ASP A 33 22.61 4.47 5.27
C ASP A 33 21.14 4.34 5.58
N SER A 34 20.49 5.50 5.83
CA SER A 34 19.06 5.60 6.04
C SER A 34 18.40 6.49 4.98
N ARG A 35 18.52 6.13 3.70
CA ARG A 35 17.72 6.73 2.63
C ARG A 35 17.38 5.72 1.53
N ASN A 36 16.70 4.63 1.92
CA ASN A 36 16.02 3.81 0.92
C ASN A 36 14.82 3.11 1.57
N PRO A 37 13.60 3.72 1.55
CA PRO A 37 12.40 3.11 2.12
C PRO A 37 11.93 1.84 1.36
N CYS A 38 12.56 1.50 0.23
CA CYS A 38 12.23 0.29 -0.54
C CYS A 38 12.97 -0.98 -0.08
N ARG A 39 13.78 -0.95 1.01
CA ARG A 39 14.64 -2.10 1.36
C ARG A 39 14.08 -3.08 2.39
N THR A 40 12.84 -2.94 2.84
CA THR A 40 12.20 -3.85 3.80
C THR A 40 11.09 -4.74 3.23
N ALA A 41 10.97 -4.87 1.91
CA ALA A 41 10.18 -5.95 1.36
C ALA A 41 11.01 -7.24 1.37
N SER A 42 10.82 -8.05 2.41
CA SER A 42 11.34 -9.41 2.49
C SER A 42 11.08 -10.15 1.18
N ARG A 43 12.16 -10.68 0.57
CA ARG A 43 12.07 -11.66 -0.50
C ARG A 43 11.35 -12.90 0.03
N SER A 44 10.04 -12.95 -0.08
CA SER A 44 9.28 -14.18 0.01
C SER A 44 8.90 -14.62 -1.40
N ASN A 45 9.01 -15.91 -1.69
CA ASN A 45 8.57 -16.57 -2.92
C ASN A 45 7.03 -16.50 -3.07
N THR A 46 6.46 -15.30 -3.28
CA THR A 46 5.01 -15.07 -3.23
C THR A 46 4.35 -14.96 -4.60
N ASP A 47 5.11 -15.06 -5.69
CA ASP A 47 4.54 -14.82 -7.03
C ASP A 47 3.54 -15.90 -7.49
N ASN A 48 3.63 -17.14 -6.97
CA ASN A 48 2.68 -18.21 -7.26
C ASN A 48 1.52 -18.32 -6.27
N ASP A 49 1.66 -17.80 -5.05
CA ASP A 49 0.69 -18.02 -3.97
C ASP A 49 -0.50 -17.04 -4.05
N SER A 50 -0.26 -15.83 -4.53
CA SER A 50 -1.28 -14.78 -4.57
C SER A 50 -2.29 -14.98 -5.71
N SER A 51 -1.88 -15.48 -6.88
CA SER A 51 -2.80 -15.81 -7.97
C SER A 51 -3.79 -16.90 -7.55
N SER A 52 -3.31 -17.93 -6.84
CA SER A 52 -4.14 -19.02 -6.32
C SER A 52 -5.16 -18.54 -5.27
N ALA A 53 -4.78 -17.59 -4.42
CA ALA A 53 -5.68 -17.02 -3.40
C ALA A 53 -6.85 -16.24 -4.03
N TYR A 54 -6.62 -15.50 -5.13
CA TYR A 54 -7.69 -14.79 -5.85
C TYR A 54 -8.63 -15.75 -6.57
N ASP A 55 -8.13 -16.81 -7.18
CA ASP A 55 -8.96 -17.83 -7.84
C ASP A 55 -9.80 -18.61 -6.83
N GLU A 56 -9.26 -18.88 -5.65
CA GLU A 56 -10.00 -19.46 -4.54
C GLU A 56 -11.08 -18.49 -4.02
N GLY A 57 -10.77 -17.21 -3.91
CA GLY A 57 -11.73 -16.16 -3.55
C GLY A 57 -12.91 -16.10 -4.51
N LYS A 58 -12.67 -16.14 -5.83
CA LYS A 58 -13.72 -16.19 -6.86
C LYS A 58 -14.59 -17.44 -6.73
N LYS A 59 -14.01 -18.60 -6.45
CA LYS A 59 -14.76 -19.85 -6.23
C LYS A 59 -15.65 -19.73 -4.99
N LYS A 60 -15.13 -19.22 -3.88
CA LYS A 60 -15.90 -18.99 -2.65
C LYS A 60 -17.03 -18.00 -2.87
N LEU A 61 -16.81 -16.91 -3.62
CA LEU A 61 -17.84 -15.94 -3.96
C LEU A 61 -18.97 -16.58 -4.78
N LYS A 62 -18.64 -17.44 -5.74
CA LYS A 62 -19.63 -18.19 -6.53
C LYS A 62 -20.45 -19.14 -5.67
N THR A 63 -19.81 -19.87 -4.75
CA THR A 63 -20.50 -20.76 -3.81
C THR A 63 -21.41 -19.97 -2.89
N PHE A 64 -20.93 -18.86 -2.35
CA PHE A 64 -21.70 -17.96 -1.49
C PHE A 64 -22.98 -17.45 -2.19
N LYS A 65 -22.85 -17.04 -3.47
CA LYS A 65 -24.01 -16.66 -4.28
C LYS A 65 -25.03 -17.81 -4.42
N GLN A 66 -24.57 -19.02 -4.74
CA GLN A 66 -25.42 -20.19 -4.86
C GLN A 66 -26.17 -20.52 -3.56
N ASP A 67 -25.50 -20.35 -2.42
CA ASP A 67 -26.11 -20.60 -1.11
C ASP A 67 -27.13 -19.50 -0.75
N SER A 68 -26.88 -18.25 -1.11
CA SER A 68 -27.88 -17.18 -0.99
C SER A 68 -29.11 -17.44 -1.87
N ASP A 69 -28.94 -17.92 -3.10
CA ASP A 69 -30.04 -18.29 -3.99
C ASP A 69 -30.89 -19.43 -3.38
N LYS A 70 -30.27 -20.40 -2.68
CA LYS A 70 -31.00 -21.45 -1.92
C LYS A 70 -31.77 -20.86 -0.75
N LEU A 71 -31.20 -19.91 0.00
CA LEU A 71 -31.91 -19.21 1.07
C LEU A 71 -33.16 -18.49 0.54
N ALA A 72 -33.04 -17.79 -0.60
CA ALA A 72 -34.17 -17.14 -1.27
C ALA A 72 -35.31 -18.09 -1.56
N ALA A 73 -34.98 -19.35 -1.87
CA ALA A 73 -35.96 -20.38 -2.20
C ALA A 73 -36.70 -20.95 -0.97
N MET A 74 -36.18 -20.72 0.24
CA MET A 74 -36.72 -21.27 1.48
C MET A 74 -38.15 -20.74 1.75
N LYS A 75 -39.00 -21.62 2.27
CA LYS A 75 -40.40 -21.28 2.61
C LYS A 75 -40.51 -20.18 3.68
N ALA A 76 -39.58 -20.16 4.64
CA ALA A 76 -39.51 -19.13 5.67
C ALA A 76 -39.27 -17.73 5.08
N VAL A 77 -38.30 -17.57 4.19
CA VAL A 77 -38.02 -16.32 3.49
C VAL A 77 -39.20 -15.83 2.66
N LYS A 78 -39.96 -16.76 2.05
CA LYS A 78 -41.11 -16.41 1.20
C LYS A 78 -42.38 -16.06 1.96
N LYS A 79 -42.60 -16.62 3.18
CA LYS A 79 -43.86 -16.54 3.90
C LYS A 79 -43.83 -15.74 5.20
N ASP A 80 -42.69 -15.68 5.88
CA ASP A 80 -42.53 -14.92 7.11
C ASP A 80 -42.05 -13.51 6.79
N LYS A 81 -42.81 -12.51 7.24
CA LYS A 81 -42.52 -11.09 6.94
C LYS A 81 -41.17 -10.63 7.52
N ASP A 82 -40.87 -11.03 8.76
CA ASP A 82 -39.65 -10.60 9.46
C ASP A 82 -38.43 -11.22 8.80
N VAL A 83 -38.48 -12.51 8.47
CA VAL A 83 -37.41 -13.22 7.75
C VAL A 83 -37.18 -12.61 6.37
N LYS A 84 -38.26 -12.27 5.66
CA LYS A 84 -38.18 -11.65 4.34
C LYS A 84 -37.48 -10.28 4.39
N GLU A 85 -37.84 -9.43 5.35
CA GLU A 85 -37.22 -8.10 5.52
C GLU A 85 -35.73 -8.21 5.82
N LYS A 86 -35.31 -9.12 6.72
CA LYS A 86 -33.92 -9.39 7.01
C LYS A 86 -33.16 -9.96 5.82
N TYR A 87 -33.80 -10.84 5.06
CA TYR A 87 -33.21 -11.38 3.84
C TYR A 87 -33.01 -10.29 2.77
N GLU A 88 -33.96 -9.38 2.56
CA GLU A 88 -33.83 -8.26 1.62
C GLU A 88 -32.69 -7.34 2.00
N THR A 89 -32.45 -7.04 3.30
CA THR A 89 -31.32 -6.27 3.79
C THR A 89 -30.01 -7.00 3.53
N PHE A 90 -29.95 -8.29 3.84
CA PHE A 90 -28.77 -9.12 3.57
C PHE A 90 -28.43 -9.16 2.07
N GLU A 91 -29.42 -9.27 1.17
CA GLU A 91 -29.20 -9.28 -0.28
C GLU A 91 -28.62 -7.96 -0.79
N GLN A 92 -29.05 -6.83 -0.24
CA GLN A 92 -28.49 -5.51 -0.58
C GLN A 92 -27.02 -5.41 -0.18
N ASP A 93 -26.67 -5.87 1.02
CA ASP A 93 -25.28 -5.84 1.49
C ASP A 93 -24.44 -6.90 0.77
N ARG A 94 -24.99 -8.07 0.47
CA ARG A 94 -24.35 -9.08 -0.38
C ARG A 94 -23.98 -8.53 -1.76
N ALA A 95 -24.88 -7.76 -2.38
CA ALA A 95 -24.61 -7.16 -3.68
C ALA A 95 -23.46 -6.13 -3.62
N LYS A 96 -23.34 -5.35 -2.53
CA LYS A 96 -22.21 -4.44 -2.30
C LYS A 96 -20.90 -5.23 -2.11
N TYR A 97 -20.94 -6.27 -1.27
CA TYR A 97 -19.80 -7.16 -1.04
C TYR A 97 -19.30 -7.83 -2.33
N GLU A 98 -20.21 -8.38 -3.14
CA GLU A 98 -19.87 -9.01 -4.42
C GLU A 98 -19.18 -8.00 -5.37
N ARG A 99 -19.72 -6.78 -5.45
CA ARG A 99 -19.11 -5.72 -6.27
C ARG A 99 -17.69 -5.41 -5.79
N TYR A 100 -17.53 -5.15 -4.50
CA TYR A 100 -16.22 -4.86 -3.92
C TYR A 100 -15.19 -5.98 -4.16
N MET A 101 -15.60 -7.24 -3.99
CA MET A 101 -14.73 -8.39 -4.25
C MET A 101 -14.37 -8.54 -5.73
N ASN A 102 -15.30 -8.23 -6.64
CA ASN A 102 -15.00 -8.22 -8.08
C ASN A 102 -14.05 -7.07 -8.45
N ASP A 103 -14.22 -5.91 -7.86
CA ASP A 103 -13.32 -4.75 -8.06
C ASP A 103 -11.91 -5.05 -7.53
N LEU A 104 -11.80 -5.67 -6.37
CA LEU A 104 -10.52 -6.18 -5.84
C LEU A 104 -9.88 -7.20 -6.78
N ALA A 105 -10.66 -8.16 -7.29
CA ALA A 105 -10.15 -9.19 -8.17
C ALA A 105 -9.62 -8.65 -9.51
N GLN A 106 -10.08 -7.48 -9.94
CA GLN A 106 -9.57 -6.77 -11.12
C GLN A 106 -8.36 -5.90 -10.77
N THR A 107 -8.36 -5.30 -9.59
CA THR A 107 -7.34 -4.34 -9.14
C THR A 107 -6.04 -5.01 -8.73
N MET A 108 -6.12 -6.07 -7.94
CA MET A 108 -4.94 -6.68 -7.32
C MET A 108 -3.91 -7.24 -8.30
N PRO A 109 -4.28 -7.90 -9.41
CA PRO A 109 -3.31 -8.34 -10.42
C PRO A 109 -2.52 -7.18 -11.05
N ALA A 110 -3.18 -6.04 -11.31
CA ALA A 110 -2.52 -4.84 -11.84
C ALA A 110 -1.53 -4.23 -10.82
N LEU A 111 -1.93 -4.14 -9.55
CA LEU A 111 -1.07 -3.67 -8.47
C LEU A 111 0.18 -4.56 -8.31
N MET A 112 -0.01 -5.87 -8.31
CA MET A 112 1.09 -6.83 -8.19
C MET A 112 2.06 -6.75 -9.37
N LYS A 113 1.51 -6.66 -10.60
CA LYS A 113 2.31 -6.51 -11.82
C LYS A 113 3.15 -5.24 -11.75
N MET A 114 2.53 -4.09 -11.43
CA MET A 114 3.23 -2.82 -11.28
C MET A 114 4.33 -2.91 -10.20
N THR A 115 4.00 -3.41 -9.02
CA THR A 115 4.98 -3.55 -7.91
C THR A 115 6.17 -4.42 -8.33
N HIS A 116 5.91 -5.55 -8.99
CA HIS A 116 6.95 -6.43 -9.48
C HIS A 116 7.86 -5.75 -10.50
N THR A 117 7.29 -5.06 -11.48
CA THR A 117 8.04 -4.37 -12.53
C THR A 117 8.83 -3.18 -11.97
N CYS A 118 8.20 -2.35 -11.15
CA CYS A 118 8.83 -1.14 -10.58
C CYS A 118 9.94 -1.45 -9.55
N THR A 119 9.99 -2.66 -9.02
CA THR A 119 11.09 -3.10 -8.13
C THR A 119 12.25 -3.76 -8.86
N LYS A 120 12.11 -4.09 -10.14
CA LYS A 120 13.14 -4.70 -11.00
C LYS A 120 14.05 -3.64 -11.63
N LEU A 121 14.81 -2.94 -10.82
CA LEU A 121 15.79 -1.98 -11.31
C LEU A 121 17.12 -2.67 -11.65
N PRO A 122 17.85 -2.19 -12.70
CA PRO A 122 19.18 -2.69 -13.00
C PRO A 122 20.13 -2.45 -11.84
N LYS A 123 21.15 -3.30 -11.73
CA LYS A 123 22.22 -3.08 -10.76
C LYS A 123 23.13 -1.97 -11.29
N PHE A 124 23.48 -1.03 -10.41
CA PHE A 124 24.44 0.02 -10.75
C PHE A 124 25.80 -0.60 -11.09
N ASP A 125 26.33 -0.22 -12.26
CA ASP A 125 27.69 -0.57 -12.70
C ASP A 125 28.47 0.73 -12.95
N SER A 126 29.47 0.95 -12.14
CA SER A 126 30.35 2.13 -12.27
C SER A 126 31.34 2.02 -13.43
N ALA A 127 31.57 0.82 -13.97
CA ALA A 127 32.46 0.60 -15.11
C ALA A 127 31.76 0.89 -16.46
N ASP A 128 30.43 0.82 -16.50
CA ASP A 128 29.61 1.17 -17.68
C ASP A 128 28.34 1.93 -17.27
N MET A 129 28.55 3.17 -16.89
CA MET A 129 27.47 4.06 -16.46
C MET A 129 26.47 4.35 -17.60
N SER A 130 26.94 4.47 -18.82
CA SER A 130 26.08 4.73 -19.99
C SER A 130 25.11 3.57 -20.26
N SER A 131 25.57 2.32 -20.11
CA SER A 131 24.68 1.14 -20.22
C SER A 131 23.70 1.09 -19.06
N TYR A 132 24.15 1.36 -17.84
CA TYR A 132 23.29 1.39 -16.66
C TYR A 132 22.11 2.36 -16.82
N TYR A 133 22.34 3.60 -17.25
CA TYR A 133 21.24 4.58 -17.40
C TYR A 133 20.29 4.20 -18.53
N ARG A 134 20.77 3.64 -19.63
CA ARG A 134 19.91 3.11 -20.70
C ARG A 134 19.02 1.96 -20.23
N ASP A 135 19.53 1.05 -19.43
CA ASP A 135 18.75 -0.06 -18.89
C ASP A 135 17.80 0.42 -17.79
N LEU A 136 18.20 1.42 -17.00
CA LEU A 136 17.32 2.08 -16.03
C LEU A 136 16.15 2.78 -16.72
N SER A 137 16.39 3.49 -17.84
CA SER A 137 15.33 4.10 -18.64
C SER A 137 14.29 3.08 -19.10
N LYS A 138 14.73 1.93 -19.65
CA LYS A 138 13.83 0.85 -20.07
C LYS A 138 13.03 0.26 -18.90
N ALA A 139 13.67 0.10 -17.74
CA ALA A 139 13.00 -0.40 -16.54
C ALA A 139 11.92 0.59 -16.06
N LEU A 140 12.23 1.90 -16.08
CA LEU A 140 11.27 2.95 -15.74
C LEU A 140 10.12 3.03 -16.74
N GLU A 141 10.40 2.86 -18.04
CA GLU A 141 9.35 2.79 -19.06
C GLU A 141 8.37 1.63 -18.80
N SER A 142 8.91 0.45 -18.53
CA SER A 142 8.08 -0.71 -18.18
C SER A 142 7.25 -0.49 -16.91
N CYS A 143 7.84 0.15 -15.90
CA CYS A 143 7.15 0.53 -14.67
C CYS A 143 6.03 1.55 -14.94
N ALA A 144 6.26 2.57 -15.79
CA ALA A 144 5.24 3.57 -16.15
C ALA A 144 4.06 2.94 -16.90
N VAL A 145 4.31 1.97 -17.79
CA VAL A 145 3.25 1.23 -18.49
C VAL A 145 2.37 0.48 -17.50
N ASP A 146 2.96 -0.28 -16.57
CA ASP A 146 2.22 -1.05 -15.58
C ASP A 146 1.50 -0.15 -14.56
N ALA A 147 2.07 1.00 -14.21
CA ALA A 147 1.39 2.02 -13.41
C ALA A 147 0.17 2.61 -14.14
N GLY A 148 0.29 2.86 -15.45
CA GLY A 148 -0.83 3.28 -16.30
C GLY A 148 -1.93 2.22 -16.46
N ASP A 149 -1.60 0.93 -16.35
CA ASP A 149 -2.61 -0.13 -16.27
C ASP A 149 -3.32 -0.14 -14.91
N LEU A 150 -2.60 0.11 -13.82
CA LEU A 150 -3.20 0.29 -12.49
C LEU A 150 -4.11 1.54 -12.44
N ALA A 151 -3.79 2.60 -13.17
CA ALA A 151 -4.63 3.81 -13.25
C ALA A 151 -6.03 3.58 -13.84
N LYS A 152 -6.28 2.41 -14.45
CA LYS A 152 -7.56 2.05 -15.10
C LYS A 152 -8.44 1.10 -14.26
N VAL A 153 -8.00 0.72 -13.07
CA VAL A 153 -8.74 -0.24 -12.24
C VAL A 153 -9.97 0.41 -11.57
N PRO A 154 -10.98 -0.40 -11.17
CA PRO A 154 -12.23 0.14 -10.64
C PRO A 154 -12.11 0.77 -9.25
N ILE A 155 -11.12 0.38 -8.42
CA ILE A 155 -10.95 0.96 -7.09
C ILE A 155 -10.20 2.28 -7.20
N LYS A 156 -10.90 3.38 -6.90
CA LYS A 156 -10.46 4.75 -7.12
C LYS A 156 -9.08 5.06 -6.52
N SER A 157 -8.85 4.72 -5.24
CA SER A 157 -7.56 5.00 -4.58
C SER A 157 -6.37 4.27 -5.22
N TYR A 158 -6.58 3.07 -5.77
CA TYR A 158 -5.55 2.38 -6.53
C TYR A 158 -5.36 2.99 -7.93
N ALA A 159 -6.46 3.44 -8.57
CA ALA A 159 -6.38 4.11 -9.85
C ALA A 159 -5.63 5.45 -9.75
N GLU A 160 -5.91 6.25 -8.73
CA GLU A 160 -5.21 7.51 -8.44
C GLU A 160 -3.73 7.24 -8.14
N TYR A 161 -3.43 6.27 -7.27
CA TYR A 161 -2.05 5.86 -7.01
C TYR A 161 -1.31 5.40 -8.27
N GLY A 162 -1.98 4.65 -9.16
CA GLY A 162 -1.42 4.23 -10.45
C GLY A 162 -1.10 5.42 -11.35
N ALA A 163 -1.99 6.42 -11.42
CA ALA A 163 -1.79 7.63 -12.20
C ALA A 163 -0.62 8.47 -11.68
N ASP A 164 -0.54 8.68 -10.37
CA ASP A 164 0.54 9.42 -9.72
C ASP A 164 1.89 8.69 -9.89
N MET A 165 1.89 7.37 -9.77
CA MET A 165 3.09 6.54 -10.04
C MET A 165 3.53 6.66 -11.49
N GLN A 166 2.60 6.60 -12.45
CA GLN A 166 2.90 6.77 -13.87
C GLN A 166 3.55 8.12 -14.14
N GLU A 167 2.99 9.21 -13.59
CA GLU A 167 3.54 10.56 -13.74
C GLU A 167 4.94 10.69 -13.12
N SER A 168 5.10 10.25 -11.87
CA SER A 168 6.37 10.29 -11.15
C SER A 168 7.47 9.51 -11.87
N VAL A 169 7.16 8.28 -12.32
CA VAL A 169 8.11 7.42 -13.03
C VAL A 169 8.45 7.96 -14.41
N SER A 170 7.48 8.54 -15.14
CA SER A 170 7.73 9.18 -16.43
C SER A 170 8.68 10.38 -16.30
N LYS A 171 8.48 11.23 -15.29
CA LYS A 171 9.41 12.34 -15.00
C LYS A 171 10.83 11.83 -14.67
N LYS A 172 10.92 10.74 -13.89
CA LYS A 172 12.23 10.12 -13.59
C LYS A 172 12.88 9.55 -14.85
N LYS A 173 12.10 8.92 -15.73
CA LYS A 173 12.58 8.40 -17.00
C LYS A 173 13.17 9.53 -17.88
N ASP A 174 12.45 10.65 -18.02
CA ASP A 174 12.94 11.79 -18.80
C ASP A 174 14.27 12.33 -18.32
N ILE A 175 14.51 12.30 -17.00
CA ILE A 175 15.81 12.68 -16.40
C ILE A 175 16.86 11.62 -16.70
N VAL A 176 16.52 10.34 -16.57
CA VAL A 176 17.44 9.22 -16.83
C VAL A 176 17.83 9.17 -18.30
N ASP A 177 16.93 9.49 -19.23
CA ASP A 177 17.24 9.61 -20.66
C ASP A 177 18.29 10.69 -20.90
N GLN A 178 18.15 11.87 -20.25
CA GLN A 178 19.15 12.93 -20.32
C GLN A 178 20.49 12.52 -19.71
N MET A 179 20.51 11.69 -18.66
CA MET A 179 21.76 11.12 -18.11
C MET A 179 22.39 10.14 -19.08
N ALA A 180 21.59 9.30 -19.75
CA ALA A 180 22.09 8.33 -20.73
C ALA A 180 22.72 8.97 -21.96
N ASP A 181 22.34 10.23 -22.29
CA ASP A 181 22.90 11.00 -23.40
C ASP A 181 24.25 11.66 -23.08
N LEU A 182 24.69 11.64 -21.81
CA LEU A 182 25.98 12.18 -21.40
C LEU A 182 27.12 11.19 -21.71
N ASN A 183 28.33 11.71 -21.98
CA ASN A 183 29.53 10.87 -22.11
C ASN A 183 30.06 10.44 -20.73
N LEU A 184 29.32 9.53 -20.07
CA LEU A 184 29.55 9.16 -18.67
C LEU A 184 30.77 8.28 -18.44
N ASN A 185 31.24 7.57 -19.47
CA ASN A 185 32.40 6.68 -19.33
C ASN A 185 33.74 7.45 -19.27
N ASP A 186 33.76 8.65 -19.83
CA ASP A 186 34.93 9.54 -19.83
C ASP A 186 34.68 10.84 -19.05
N ILE A 187 33.77 10.82 -18.06
CA ILE A 187 33.36 12.02 -17.35
C ILE A 187 34.49 12.49 -16.39
N GLU A 188 34.97 13.68 -16.59
CA GLU A 188 35.98 14.32 -15.73
C GLU A 188 35.31 15.19 -14.66
N TYR A 189 35.87 15.19 -13.46
CA TYR A 189 35.42 16.06 -12.37
C TYR A 189 35.51 17.54 -12.77
N GLY A 190 34.41 18.28 -12.63
CA GLY A 190 34.32 19.70 -13.00
C GLY A 190 34.13 19.95 -14.49
N SER A 191 33.90 18.90 -15.32
CA SER A 191 33.48 19.06 -16.71
C SER A 191 32.00 19.47 -16.78
N ALA A 192 31.58 20.04 -17.91
CA ALA A 192 30.19 20.43 -18.15
C ALA A 192 29.22 19.24 -18.01
N ASP A 193 29.62 18.05 -18.45
CA ASP A 193 28.83 16.82 -18.31
C ASP A 193 28.74 16.38 -16.84
N TYR A 194 29.80 16.56 -16.05
CA TYR A 194 29.79 16.29 -14.61
C TYR A 194 28.79 17.21 -13.87
N GLU A 195 28.83 18.51 -14.15
CA GLU A 195 27.91 19.49 -13.55
C GLU A 195 26.48 19.20 -13.95
N LYS A 196 26.25 18.87 -15.23
CA LYS A 196 24.92 18.49 -15.73
C LYS A 196 24.41 17.22 -15.07
N LEU A 197 25.26 16.20 -14.85
CA LEU A 197 24.88 14.98 -14.15
C LEU A 197 24.46 15.26 -12.70
N GLN A 198 25.18 16.16 -11.99
CA GLN A 198 24.80 16.57 -10.64
C GLN A 198 23.45 17.28 -10.58
N ASP A 199 23.18 18.18 -11.54
CA ASP A 199 21.90 18.88 -11.67
C ASP A 199 20.75 17.88 -11.93
N LEU A 200 20.97 16.91 -12.82
CA LEU A 200 19.97 15.86 -13.11
C LEU A 200 19.71 14.96 -11.89
N HIS A 201 20.74 14.64 -11.09
CA HIS A 201 20.55 13.92 -9.83
C HIS A 201 19.73 14.72 -8.81
N ALA A 202 19.98 16.03 -8.71
CA ALA A 202 19.20 16.90 -7.84
C ALA A 202 17.73 16.91 -8.29
N LYS A 203 17.45 17.12 -9.57
CA LYS A 203 16.10 17.09 -10.14
C LYS A 203 15.40 15.76 -9.90
N MET A 204 16.11 14.62 -10.01
CA MET A 204 15.55 13.31 -9.72
C MET A 204 15.15 13.16 -8.24
N SER A 205 15.94 13.74 -7.33
CA SER A 205 15.67 13.72 -5.89
C SER A 205 14.46 14.56 -5.49
N ASP A 206 14.11 15.58 -6.29
CA ASP A 206 12.98 16.48 -6.06
C ASP A 206 11.65 15.87 -6.51
N ILE A 207 11.68 14.73 -7.22
CA ILE A 207 10.46 14.04 -7.64
C ILE A 207 9.91 13.21 -6.47
N ASP A 208 8.74 13.61 -5.99
CA ASP A 208 8.03 12.93 -4.93
C ASP A 208 7.69 11.48 -5.31
N SER A 209 7.74 10.61 -4.31
CA SER A 209 7.25 9.23 -4.43
C SER A 209 5.80 9.17 -3.99
N PRO A 210 4.88 8.76 -4.88
CA PRO A 210 3.47 8.65 -4.53
C PRO A 210 3.23 7.67 -3.39
N THR A 211 2.20 7.94 -2.60
CA THR A 211 1.76 7.08 -1.51
C THR A 211 0.32 6.66 -1.73
N LEU A 212 0.03 5.38 -1.49
CA LEU A 212 -1.34 4.87 -1.57
C LEU A 212 -2.16 5.36 -0.37
N ASP A 213 -3.25 6.08 -0.62
CA ASP A 213 -4.21 6.42 0.42
C ASP A 213 -5.03 5.18 0.81
N GLN A 214 -4.84 4.75 2.06
CA GLN A 214 -5.55 3.59 2.61
C GLN A 214 -6.90 3.94 3.21
N SER A 215 -7.24 5.22 3.39
CA SER A 215 -8.49 5.63 4.03
C SER A 215 -9.71 5.25 3.20
N ASP A 216 -9.67 5.47 1.90
CA ASP A 216 -10.72 5.10 0.95
C ASP A 216 -10.89 3.58 0.84
N LEU A 217 -9.80 2.83 0.93
CA LEU A 217 -9.85 1.36 0.94
C LEU A 217 -10.55 0.82 2.18
N GLN A 218 -10.22 1.37 3.35
CA GLN A 218 -10.88 1.01 4.60
C GLN A 218 -12.36 1.36 4.59
N LYS A 219 -12.72 2.51 4.01
CA LYS A 219 -14.11 2.94 3.86
C LYS A 219 -14.87 1.98 2.93
N ALA A 220 -14.33 1.67 1.75
CA ALA A 220 -14.95 0.74 0.80
C ALA A 220 -15.12 -0.67 1.39
N ALA A 221 -14.12 -1.18 2.13
CA ALA A 221 -14.20 -2.46 2.82
C ALA A 221 -15.29 -2.46 3.90
N LYS A 222 -15.44 -1.36 4.65
CA LYS A 222 -16.47 -1.21 5.67
C LYS A 222 -17.89 -1.10 5.05
N GLU A 223 -18.03 -0.39 3.94
CA GLU A 223 -19.31 -0.29 3.22
C GLU A 223 -19.73 -1.62 2.58
N ALA A 224 -18.78 -2.49 2.29
CA ALA A 224 -18.98 -3.84 1.78
C ALA A 224 -19.13 -4.91 2.88
N ASP A 225 -19.07 -4.53 4.16
CA ASP A 225 -19.23 -5.48 5.27
C ASP A 225 -20.68 -5.93 5.41
N LEU A 226 -20.89 -7.24 5.20
CA LEU A 226 -22.21 -7.88 5.30
C LEU A 226 -22.40 -8.65 6.61
N SER A 227 -21.44 -8.63 7.53
CA SER A 227 -21.46 -9.43 8.75
C SER A 227 -22.66 -9.12 9.65
N GLY A 228 -23.07 -7.85 9.71
CA GLY A 228 -24.23 -7.42 10.49
C GLY A 228 -25.55 -7.98 9.95
N SER A 229 -25.83 -7.79 8.68
CA SER A 229 -27.08 -8.26 8.04
C SER A 229 -27.16 -9.79 7.98
N LEU A 230 -26.02 -10.49 7.80
CA LEU A 230 -25.95 -11.93 7.87
C LEU A 230 -26.33 -12.46 9.26
N LYS A 231 -25.73 -11.88 10.32
CA LYS A 231 -26.02 -12.26 11.71
C LYS A 231 -27.48 -12.00 12.08
N ASP A 232 -28.05 -10.89 11.66
CA ASP A 232 -29.46 -10.56 11.89
C ASP A 232 -30.40 -11.59 11.23
N LEU A 233 -30.07 -11.96 9.99
CA LEU A 233 -30.84 -12.99 9.26
C LEU A 233 -30.74 -14.36 9.95
N GLU A 234 -29.55 -14.79 10.35
CA GLU A 234 -29.32 -16.06 11.07
C GLU A 234 -30.09 -16.09 12.40
N THR A 235 -30.08 -15.01 13.16
CA THR A 235 -30.78 -14.89 14.43
C THR A 235 -32.28 -15.03 14.20
N THR A 236 -32.87 -14.29 13.26
CA THR A 236 -34.29 -14.31 12.94
C THR A 236 -34.74 -15.70 12.45
N LEU A 237 -33.95 -16.34 11.58
CA LEU A 237 -34.23 -17.72 11.14
C LEU A 237 -34.23 -18.71 12.30
N SER A 238 -33.24 -18.60 13.21
CA SER A 238 -33.13 -19.51 14.37
C SER A 238 -34.29 -19.39 15.34
N GLU A 239 -34.86 -18.19 15.50
CA GLU A 239 -36.04 -17.94 16.34
C GLU A 239 -37.31 -18.54 15.74
N LYS A 240 -37.41 -18.61 14.41
CA LYS A 240 -38.62 -19.12 13.70
C LYS A 240 -38.59 -20.62 13.46
N ILE A 241 -37.48 -21.30 13.64
CA ILE A 241 -37.33 -22.75 13.45
C ILE A 241 -37.58 -23.52 14.77
N LYS A 242 -37.63 -22.82 15.91
CA LYS A 242 -37.97 -23.40 17.20
C LYS A 242 -39.51 -23.62 17.28
#